data_0365917ba32fce62b71d651179e7f645
#
_entry.id   0365917ba32fce62b71d651179e7f645
#
_cell.length_a   1.000
_cell.length_b   1.000
_cell.length_c   1.000
_cell.angle_alpha   90.00
_cell.angle_beta   90.00
_cell.angle_gamma   90.00
#
_symmetry.space_group_name_H-M   'P 1'
#
loop_
_entity.id
_entity.type
_entity.pdbx_description
1 polymer ?
#
loop_
_entity_poly.entity_id
_entity_poly.type
_entity_poly.pdbx_seq_one_letter_code
_entity_poly.pdbx_strand_id
1 'polypeptide(L)'
;MTKNLSPKDIIALGFMTFALFVGAGNIIFPPLVGLQSGEHLWPAALGFMVTAVALPVIAVIALARVGGSINLLTGPIGRTAGLLLATVCYLALGPLFATPRTANVSFALGIAPFTGDGALPQFIYSLLFFTLAMIVSLYPGRLLDNVGHILAPLKILALAALGIAALVWPAGEPVSAVGSYQAAAFSTGFVQGYQTMDTLSALMFGSIIVTAARSRGVSDSGLLLRYTLWASLIAGVGLTLVYICMFKLGAGSGSLVESGAQDGAAILHAYVQHTFGDLGSVFMAVLMFIACLVTAVGMTCACADFFSRYLPLSYRTLVVILALFAMLVSNMGLANLIRVSLPVLTAIYPPCIALVLLSFSQNRWRSAKRVFAPVIATSLVFGLADGLKASSFSGLLPTWFDKLPLAEQGLVWLQPTLLVLLLAAAYDRLRSAESANATS
;
A
#
# COMPACT_ATOMS: atom_id res chain seq x y z
N MET A 1 -18.11 -8.87 30.06
CA MET A 1 -18.48 -10.04 29.23
C MET A 1 -18.05 -9.75 27.81
N THR A 2 -17.21 -10.59 27.22
CA THR A 2 -16.78 -10.49 25.80
C THR A 2 -17.95 -10.81 24.91
N LYS A 3 -18.28 -9.90 23.98
CA LYS A 3 -19.35 -10.11 23.00
C LYS A 3 -18.80 -10.89 21.81
N ASN A 4 -19.47 -11.97 21.42
CA ASN A 4 -19.22 -12.64 20.16
C ASN A 4 -19.82 -11.81 19.02
N LEU A 5 -19.02 -11.53 17.97
CA LEU A 5 -19.52 -10.87 16.78
C LEU A 5 -20.41 -11.81 15.97
N SER A 6 -21.50 -11.27 15.45
CA SER A 6 -22.33 -11.99 14.50
C SER A 6 -21.64 -12.14 13.14
N PRO A 7 -22.03 -13.09 12.29
CA PRO A 7 -21.51 -13.17 10.92
C PRO A 7 -21.66 -11.86 10.13
N LYS A 8 -22.77 -11.13 10.36
CA LYS A 8 -23.00 -9.81 9.74
C LYS A 8 -21.96 -8.77 10.19
N ASP A 9 -21.60 -8.77 11.49
CA ASP A 9 -20.56 -7.85 12.01
C ASP A 9 -19.18 -8.17 11.43
N ILE A 10 -18.87 -9.47 11.25
CA ILE A 10 -17.59 -9.90 10.66
C ILE A 10 -17.51 -9.48 9.19
N ILE A 11 -18.60 -9.68 8.42
CA ILE A 11 -18.68 -9.24 7.03
C ILE A 11 -18.54 -7.71 6.94
N ALA A 12 -19.25 -6.96 7.79
CA ALA A 12 -19.14 -5.51 7.85
C ALA A 12 -17.73 -5.04 8.18
N LEU A 13 -17.03 -5.71 9.11
CA LEU A 13 -15.63 -5.44 9.43
C LEU A 13 -14.71 -5.75 8.24
N GLY A 14 -14.99 -6.82 7.50
CA GLY A 14 -14.27 -7.20 6.28
C GLY A 14 -14.43 -6.16 5.16
N PHE A 15 -15.64 -5.70 4.88
CA PHE A 15 -15.89 -4.65 3.90
C PHE A 15 -15.28 -3.31 4.32
N MET A 16 -15.32 -2.98 5.61
CA MET A 16 -14.64 -1.80 6.13
C MET A 16 -13.13 -1.90 5.89
N THR A 17 -12.52 -3.05 6.17
CA THR A 17 -11.10 -3.32 5.93
C THR A 17 -10.76 -3.21 4.44
N PHE A 18 -11.58 -3.80 3.56
CA PHE A 18 -11.43 -3.68 2.11
C PHE A 18 -11.49 -2.21 1.65
N ALA A 19 -12.48 -1.44 2.14
CA ALA A 19 -12.63 -0.04 1.77
C ALA A 19 -11.46 0.85 2.22
N LEU A 20 -10.82 0.51 3.35
CA LEU A 20 -9.60 1.18 3.82
C LEU A 20 -8.38 0.90 2.93
N PHE A 21 -8.27 -0.31 2.38
CA PHE A 21 -7.17 -0.67 1.50
C PHE A 21 -7.32 -0.10 0.09
N VAL A 22 -8.52 -0.12 -0.49
CA VAL A 22 -8.72 0.33 -1.87
C VAL A 22 -8.52 1.85 -1.96
N GLY A 23 -7.32 2.25 -2.37
CA GLY A 23 -6.91 3.62 -2.65
C GLY A 23 -6.69 3.89 -4.14
N ALA A 24 -6.13 5.05 -4.46
CA ALA A 24 -5.82 5.46 -5.83
C ALA A 24 -4.84 4.49 -6.52
N GLY A 25 -3.81 4.01 -5.78
CA GLY A 25 -2.81 3.07 -6.30
C GLY A 25 -3.40 1.74 -6.76
N ASN A 26 -4.39 1.22 -6.03
CA ASN A 26 -5.07 -0.04 -6.32
C ASN A 26 -5.88 -0.01 -7.62
N ILE A 27 -6.13 1.17 -8.15
CA ILE A 27 -6.92 1.39 -9.36
C ILE A 27 -6.02 1.61 -10.57
N ILE A 28 -4.86 2.29 -10.41
CA ILE A 28 -4.01 2.64 -11.55
C ILE A 28 -2.90 1.63 -11.82
N PHE A 29 -2.31 0.98 -10.79
CA PHE A 29 -1.18 0.09 -11.03
C PHE A 29 -1.56 -1.26 -11.63
N PRO A 30 -2.66 -1.94 -11.24
CA PRO A 30 -3.02 -3.21 -11.87
C PRO A 30 -3.29 -3.11 -13.38
N PRO A 31 -4.03 -2.10 -13.91
CA PRO A 31 -4.15 -1.93 -15.35
C PRO A 31 -2.81 -1.72 -16.05
N LEU A 32 -1.90 -0.95 -15.46
CA LEU A 32 -0.57 -0.74 -16.00
C LEU A 32 0.25 -2.05 -16.06
N VAL A 33 0.23 -2.83 -14.99
CA VAL A 33 0.87 -4.16 -14.96
C VAL A 33 0.22 -5.08 -15.99
N GLY A 34 -1.11 -5.05 -16.10
CA GLY A 34 -1.85 -5.84 -17.11
C GLY A 34 -1.40 -5.53 -18.52
N LEU A 35 -1.30 -4.25 -18.88
CA LEU A 35 -0.85 -3.81 -20.20
C LEU A 35 0.60 -4.21 -20.47
N GLN A 36 1.50 -3.92 -19.52
CA GLN A 36 2.94 -4.11 -19.72
C GLN A 36 3.39 -5.57 -19.67
N SER A 37 2.66 -6.43 -18.96
CA SER A 37 3.00 -7.84 -18.82
C SER A 37 2.55 -8.70 -20.01
N GLY A 38 1.60 -8.22 -20.80
CA GLY A 38 1.15 -8.88 -22.02
C GLY A 38 0.83 -10.37 -21.82
N GLU A 39 1.50 -11.23 -22.60
CA GLU A 39 1.39 -12.70 -22.51
C GLU A 39 1.85 -13.27 -21.16
N HIS A 40 2.69 -12.54 -20.40
CA HIS A 40 3.16 -12.91 -19.05
C HIS A 40 2.29 -12.38 -17.91
N LEU A 41 1.00 -12.08 -18.20
CA LEU A 41 0.05 -11.51 -17.26
C LEU A 41 -0.01 -12.26 -15.92
N TRP A 42 -0.18 -13.58 -15.95
CA TRP A 42 -0.41 -14.35 -14.72
C TRP A 42 0.80 -14.43 -13.79
N PRO A 43 2.03 -14.67 -14.27
CA PRO A 43 3.22 -14.55 -13.43
C PRO A 43 3.36 -13.15 -12.80
N ALA A 44 3.16 -12.08 -13.58
CA ALA A 44 3.21 -10.71 -13.08
C ALA A 44 2.12 -10.43 -12.03
N ALA A 45 0.88 -10.84 -12.30
CA ALA A 45 -0.25 -10.69 -11.40
C ALA A 45 -0.03 -11.44 -10.08
N LEU A 46 0.50 -12.68 -10.12
CA LEU A 46 0.83 -13.44 -8.91
C LEU A 46 1.90 -12.73 -8.08
N GLY A 47 2.97 -12.25 -8.69
CA GLY A 47 3.99 -11.46 -7.99
C GLY A 47 3.41 -10.22 -7.34
N PHE A 48 2.62 -9.45 -8.08
CA PHE A 48 1.93 -8.26 -7.58
C PHE A 48 1.00 -8.57 -6.40
N MET A 49 0.18 -9.62 -6.51
CA MET A 49 -0.76 -9.99 -5.45
C MET A 49 -0.06 -10.45 -4.16
N VAL A 50 1.15 -10.99 -4.22
CA VAL A 50 1.91 -11.31 -3.01
C VAL A 50 2.15 -10.06 -2.17
N THR A 51 2.54 -8.95 -2.77
CA THR A 51 2.87 -7.70 -2.07
C THR A 51 1.69 -6.77 -1.84
N ALA A 52 0.71 -6.80 -2.74
CA ALA A 52 -0.46 -5.94 -2.68
C ALA A 52 -1.69 -6.57 -2.02
N VAL A 53 -1.68 -7.89 -1.75
CA VAL A 53 -2.78 -8.58 -1.07
C VAL A 53 -2.28 -9.43 0.10
N ALA A 54 -1.40 -10.40 -0.16
CA ALA A 54 -0.99 -11.36 0.87
C ALA A 54 -0.24 -10.66 2.02
N LEU A 55 0.74 -9.82 1.74
CA LEU A 55 1.49 -9.10 2.75
C LEU A 55 0.64 -8.13 3.58
N PRO A 56 -0.25 -7.29 3.02
CA PRO A 56 -1.19 -6.48 3.79
C PRO A 56 -2.06 -7.29 4.74
N VAL A 57 -2.64 -8.39 4.27
CA VAL A 57 -3.44 -9.31 5.11
C VAL A 57 -2.59 -9.85 6.27
N ILE A 58 -1.39 -10.33 5.98
CA ILE A 58 -0.45 -10.82 6.98
C ILE A 58 -0.04 -9.71 7.97
N ALA A 59 0.16 -8.48 7.49
CA ALA A 59 0.53 -7.34 8.33
C ALA A 59 -0.59 -6.95 9.32
N VAL A 60 -1.86 -6.95 8.89
CA VAL A 60 -3.00 -6.71 9.79
C VAL A 60 -3.10 -7.81 10.85
N ILE A 61 -2.89 -9.09 10.47
CA ILE A 61 -2.89 -10.22 11.41
C ILE A 61 -1.73 -10.08 12.41
N ALA A 62 -0.54 -9.69 11.94
CA ALA A 62 0.61 -9.45 12.80
C ALA A 62 0.33 -8.36 13.84
N LEU A 63 -0.28 -7.25 13.42
CA LEU A 63 -0.70 -6.18 14.33
C LEU A 63 -1.76 -6.64 15.33
N ALA A 64 -2.77 -7.41 14.89
CA ALA A 64 -3.81 -7.92 15.77
C ALA A 64 -3.22 -8.83 16.88
N ARG A 65 -2.20 -9.64 16.57
CA ARG A 65 -1.49 -10.50 17.53
C ARG A 65 -0.79 -9.72 18.65
N VAL A 66 -0.28 -8.54 18.33
CA VAL A 66 0.40 -7.66 19.32
C VAL A 66 -0.53 -6.60 19.90
N GLY A 67 -1.85 -6.72 19.74
CA GLY A 67 -2.84 -5.82 20.30
C GLY A 67 -3.12 -4.55 19.48
N GLY A 68 -2.71 -4.51 18.20
CA GLY A 68 -3.09 -3.45 17.25
C GLY A 68 -2.17 -2.23 17.23
N SER A 69 -1.00 -2.28 17.88
CA SER A 69 -0.08 -1.14 17.92
C SER A 69 1.21 -1.41 17.12
N ILE A 70 1.54 -0.49 16.21
CA ILE A 70 2.82 -0.55 15.47
C ILE A 70 4.02 -0.47 16.43
N ASN A 71 3.90 0.28 17.54
CA ASN A 71 4.97 0.37 18.54
C ASN A 71 5.23 -0.97 19.24
N LEU A 72 4.19 -1.79 19.45
CA LEU A 72 4.34 -3.13 19.99
C LEU A 72 4.95 -4.09 18.97
N LEU A 73 4.57 -3.96 17.70
CA LEU A 73 5.13 -4.74 16.61
C LEU A 73 6.63 -4.47 16.43
N THR A 74 7.04 -3.21 16.52
CA THR A 74 8.44 -2.77 16.42
C THR A 74 9.23 -2.92 17.73
N GLY A 75 8.59 -3.26 18.83
CA GLY A 75 9.23 -3.40 20.14
C GLY A 75 10.56 -4.15 20.16
N PRO A 76 10.70 -5.31 19.47
CA PRO A 76 11.93 -6.08 19.42
C PRO A 76 13.15 -5.34 18.86
N ILE A 77 12.97 -4.37 17.96
CA ILE A 77 14.09 -3.58 17.40
C ILE A 77 14.46 -2.35 18.24
N GLY A 78 13.71 -2.11 19.31
CA GLY A 78 13.90 -0.99 20.22
C GLY A 78 13.08 0.25 19.86
N ARG A 79 12.87 1.09 20.86
CA ARG A 79 11.95 2.24 20.78
C ARG A 79 12.32 3.23 19.67
N THR A 80 13.62 3.58 19.56
CA THR A 80 14.07 4.58 18.58
C THR A 80 13.96 4.05 17.15
N ALA A 81 14.47 2.86 16.86
CA ALA A 81 14.38 2.25 15.54
C ALA A 81 12.93 2.00 15.12
N GLY A 82 12.09 1.54 16.07
CA GLY A 82 10.66 1.37 15.84
C GLY A 82 9.93 2.66 15.51
N LEU A 83 10.23 3.73 16.25
CA LEU A 83 9.65 5.05 15.97
C LEU A 83 10.10 5.63 14.63
N LEU A 84 11.39 5.48 14.29
CA LEU A 84 11.91 5.90 12.99
C LEU A 84 11.21 5.16 11.84
N LEU A 85 11.10 3.83 11.91
CA LEU A 85 10.42 3.04 10.90
C LEU A 85 8.94 3.47 10.77
N ALA A 86 8.22 3.61 11.89
CA ALA A 86 6.85 4.08 11.89
C ALA A 86 6.74 5.48 11.26
N THR A 87 7.62 6.41 11.65
CA THR A 87 7.64 7.78 11.09
C THR A 87 7.81 7.77 9.58
N VAL A 88 8.75 6.97 9.06
CA VAL A 88 8.98 6.84 7.61
C VAL A 88 7.74 6.27 6.92
N CYS A 89 7.10 5.24 7.49
CA CYS A 89 5.86 4.69 6.94
C CYS A 89 4.73 5.74 6.90
N TYR A 90 4.53 6.48 8.01
CA TYR A 90 3.49 7.52 8.08
C TYR A 90 3.76 8.69 7.13
N LEU A 91 5.02 9.11 6.96
CA LEU A 91 5.40 10.15 5.99
C LEU A 91 5.20 9.68 4.56
N ALA A 92 5.57 8.44 4.23
CA ALA A 92 5.38 7.88 2.89
C ALA A 92 3.91 7.78 2.50
N LEU A 93 3.04 7.32 3.42
CA LEU A 93 1.60 7.22 3.20
C LEU A 93 0.89 8.57 3.27
N GLY A 94 1.34 9.43 4.16
CA GLY A 94 0.78 10.75 4.33
C GLY A 94 1.28 11.73 3.27
N PRO A 95 2.02 12.75 3.67
CA PRO A 95 2.27 13.93 2.84
C PRO A 95 3.25 13.70 1.69
N LEU A 96 4.05 12.62 1.68
CA LEU A 96 5.08 12.44 0.65
C LEU A 96 4.55 11.79 -0.63
N PHE A 97 3.77 10.69 -0.52
CA PHE A 97 3.43 9.90 -1.72
C PHE A 97 1.95 9.56 -1.83
N ALA A 98 1.33 8.85 -0.87
CA ALA A 98 0.00 8.32 -1.07
C ALA A 98 -1.08 9.42 -1.07
N THR A 99 -1.03 10.38 -0.15
CA THR A 99 -1.99 11.50 -0.12
C THR A 99 -1.87 12.41 -1.35
N PRO A 100 -0.68 12.88 -1.79
CA PRO A 100 -0.53 13.63 -3.05
C PRO A 100 -1.03 12.84 -4.26
N ARG A 101 -0.76 11.52 -4.30
CA ARG A 101 -1.21 10.64 -5.38
C ARG A 101 -2.72 10.60 -5.52
N THR A 102 -3.48 10.67 -4.42
CA THR A 102 -4.95 10.69 -4.50
C THR A 102 -5.46 11.89 -5.29
N ALA A 103 -4.90 13.07 -5.08
CA ALA A 103 -5.24 14.26 -5.85
C ALA A 103 -4.86 14.11 -7.32
N ASN A 104 -3.64 13.61 -7.60
CA ASN A 104 -3.16 13.46 -8.97
C ASN A 104 -3.96 12.43 -9.77
N VAL A 105 -4.30 11.27 -9.18
CA VAL A 105 -5.13 10.25 -9.84
C VAL A 105 -6.55 10.77 -10.07
N SER A 106 -7.11 11.47 -9.09
CA SER A 106 -8.42 12.07 -9.22
C SER A 106 -8.44 13.18 -10.28
N PHE A 107 -7.38 13.97 -10.41
CA PHE A 107 -7.19 14.95 -11.48
C PHE A 107 -7.10 14.28 -12.85
N ALA A 108 -6.20 13.29 -12.98
CA ALA A 108 -5.94 12.59 -14.23
C ALA A 108 -7.20 11.88 -14.79
N LEU A 109 -8.01 11.27 -13.92
CA LEU A 109 -9.22 10.56 -14.32
C LEU A 109 -10.45 11.47 -14.43
N GLY A 110 -10.48 12.60 -13.71
CA GLY A 110 -11.67 13.42 -13.56
C GLY A 110 -11.65 14.72 -14.32
N ILE A 111 -10.55 15.42 -14.36
CA ILE A 111 -10.47 16.80 -14.87
C ILE A 111 -9.56 16.92 -16.08
N ALA A 112 -8.41 16.25 -16.08
CA ALA A 112 -7.45 16.32 -17.19
C ALA A 112 -8.05 16.00 -18.57
N PRO A 113 -8.99 15.06 -18.73
CA PRO A 113 -9.64 14.81 -20.01
C PRO A 113 -10.40 16.01 -20.59
N PHE A 114 -10.84 16.95 -19.74
CA PHE A 114 -11.63 18.13 -20.14
C PHE A 114 -10.81 19.40 -20.22
N THR A 115 -9.72 19.50 -19.45
CA THR A 115 -8.92 20.75 -19.30
C THR A 115 -7.52 20.63 -19.82
N GLY A 116 -7.08 19.40 -20.16
CA GLY A 116 -5.69 19.07 -20.37
C GLY A 116 -4.92 18.86 -19.06
N ASP A 117 -3.72 18.32 -19.16
CA ASP A 117 -2.79 17.99 -18.06
C ASP A 117 -1.81 19.14 -17.73
N GLY A 118 -2.15 20.36 -18.10
CA GLY A 118 -1.31 21.53 -17.86
C GLY A 118 -1.09 21.86 -16.38
N ALA A 119 0.02 22.53 -16.08
CA ALA A 119 0.38 22.90 -14.71
C ALA A 119 -0.65 23.79 -14.00
N LEU A 120 -1.32 24.69 -14.71
CA LEU A 120 -2.32 25.59 -14.12
C LEU A 120 -3.62 24.86 -13.74
N PRO A 121 -4.25 24.04 -14.59
CA PRO A 121 -5.38 23.20 -14.19
C PRO A 121 -5.05 22.28 -13.01
N GLN A 122 -3.89 21.65 -13.01
CA GLN A 122 -3.43 20.79 -11.92
C GLN A 122 -3.27 21.56 -10.61
N PHE A 123 -2.69 22.76 -10.64
CA PHE A 123 -2.53 23.61 -9.46
C PHE A 123 -3.87 24.03 -8.88
N ILE A 124 -4.80 24.54 -9.72
CA ILE A 124 -6.15 24.95 -9.27
C ILE A 124 -6.87 23.76 -8.65
N TYR A 125 -6.82 22.60 -9.31
CA TYR A 125 -7.45 21.39 -8.81
C TYR A 125 -6.85 20.95 -7.47
N SER A 126 -5.54 20.89 -7.35
CA SER A 126 -4.87 20.48 -6.11
C SER A 126 -5.19 21.44 -4.96
N LEU A 127 -5.26 22.73 -5.22
CA LEU A 127 -5.65 23.73 -4.24
C LEU A 127 -7.08 23.48 -3.73
N LEU A 128 -8.03 23.25 -4.60
CA LEU A 128 -9.42 22.98 -4.22
C LEU A 128 -9.54 21.65 -3.48
N PHE A 129 -8.90 20.59 -4.00
CA PHE A 129 -8.92 19.25 -3.42
C PHE A 129 -8.34 19.24 -2.00
N PHE A 130 -7.15 19.82 -1.80
CA PHE A 130 -6.51 19.82 -0.49
C PHE A 130 -7.13 20.82 0.48
N THR A 131 -7.71 21.91 0.01
CA THR A 131 -8.53 22.80 0.85
C THR A 131 -9.73 22.05 1.41
N LEU A 132 -10.45 21.30 0.56
CA LEU A 132 -11.59 20.50 0.99
C LEU A 132 -11.15 19.36 1.93
N ALA A 133 -10.07 18.63 1.57
CA ALA A 133 -9.50 17.60 2.43
C ALA A 133 -9.09 18.15 3.81
N MET A 134 -8.45 19.31 3.85
CA MET A 134 -8.05 19.99 5.08
C MET A 134 -9.26 20.37 5.95
N ILE A 135 -10.29 21.00 5.37
CA ILE A 135 -11.49 21.39 6.10
C ILE A 135 -12.15 20.15 6.73
N VAL A 136 -12.30 19.08 5.97
CA VAL A 136 -12.90 17.83 6.48
C VAL A 136 -12.02 17.19 7.56
N SER A 137 -10.70 17.21 7.40
CA SER A 137 -9.76 16.66 8.39
C SER A 137 -9.68 17.46 9.70
N LEU A 138 -9.96 18.77 9.66
CA LEU A 138 -10.02 19.60 10.85
C LEU A 138 -11.23 19.28 11.76
N TYR A 139 -12.29 18.71 11.17
CA TYR A 139 -13.53 18.35 11.85
C TYR A 139 -13.93 16.89 11.54
N PRO A 140 -13.15 15.90 11.98
CA PRO A 140 -13.27 14.52 11.53
C PRO A 140 -14.54 13.78 12.01
N GLY A 141 -15.44 14.43 12.71
CA GLY A 141 -16.65 13.84 13.30
C GLY A 141 -17.56 13.08 12.30
N ARG A 142 -18.86 13.24 12.41
CA ARG A 142 -19.91 12.50 11.67
C ARG A 142 -19.76 12.46 10.15
N LEU A 143 -18.96 13.35 9.56
CA LEU A 143 -18.79 13.46 8.11
C LEU A 143 -17.99 12.24 7.55
N LEU A 144 -16.93 11.82 8.23
CA LEU A 144 -16.16 10.62 7.84
C LEU A 144 -17.00 9.34 7.96
N ASP A 145 -17.80 9.23 9.03
CA ASP A 145 -18.68 8.07 9.23
C ASP A 145 -19.76 8.01 8.14
N ASN A 146 -20.48 9.09 7.89
CA ASN A 146 -21.54 9.13 6.89
C ASN A 146 -21.03 8.94 5.46
N VAL A 147 -19.92 9.60 5.12
CA VAL A 147 -19.28 9.49 3.82
C VAL A 147 -18.73 8.08 3.60
N GLY A 148 -18.10 7.48 4.61
CA GLY A 148 -17.63 6.09 4.55
C GLY A 148 -18.76 5.08 4.35
N HIS A 149 -19.90 5.25 5.01
CA HIS A 149 -21.05 4.36 4.90
C HIS A 149 -21.74 4.37 3.52
N ILE A 150 -21.75 5.49 2.81
CA ILE A 150 -22.36 5.62 1.48
C ILE A 150 -21.35 5.33 0.38
N LEU A 151 -20.13 5.87 0.52
CA LEU A 151 -19.14 5.80 -0.55
C LEU A 151 -18.43 4.46 -0.64
N ALA A 152 -18.25 3.72 0.47
CA ALA A 152 -17.64 2.40 0.40
C ALA A 152 -18.48 1.42 -0.44
N PRO A 153 -19.81 1.27 -0.23
CA PRO A 153 -20.65 0.47 -1.11
C PRO A 153 -20.65 0.96 -2.57
N LEU A 154 -20.75 2.26 -2.79
CA LEU A 154 -20.75 2.83 -4.14
C LEU A 154 -19.44 2.54 -4.89
N LYS A 155 -18.30 2.70 -4.21
CA LYS A 155 -16.98 2.36 -4.73
C LYS A 155 -16.85 0.87 -5.07
N ILE A 156 -17.34 0.00 -4.21
CA ILE A 156 -17.35 -1.45 -4.44
C ILE A 156 -18.21 -1.80 -5.67
N LEU A 157 -19.41 -1.23 -5.77
CA LEU A 157 -20.31 -1.46 -6.90
C LEU A 157 -19.72 -0.97 -8.22
N ALA A 158 -19.09 0.22 -8.21
CA ALA A 158 -18.45 0.76 -9.41
C ALA A 158 -17.25 -0.06 -9.86
N LEU A 159 -16.40 -0.50 -8.92
CA LEU A 159 -15.29 -1.41 -9.24
C LEU A 159 -15.76 -2.78 -9.71
N ALA A 160 -16.86 -3.29 -9.14
CA ALA A 160 -17.48 -4.53 -9.59
C ALA A 160 -18.04 -4.39 -11.01
N ALA A 161 -18.76 -3.29 -11.30
CA ALA A 161 -19.29 -3.02 -12.64
C ALA A 161 -18.16 -2.91 -13.68
N LEU A 162 -17.10 -2.15 -13.35
CA LEU A 162 -15.92 -2.03 -14.20
C LEU A 162 -15.22 -3.39 -14.40
N GLY A 163 -15.10 -4.17 -13.33
CA GLY A 163 -14.51 -5.50 -13.38
C GLY A 163 -15.32 -6.48 -14.22
N ILE A 164 -16.64 -6.50 -14.09
CA ILE A 164 -17.53 -7.32 -14.90
C ILE A 164 -17.42 -6.88 -16.38
N ALA A 165 -17.43 -5.58 -16.64
CA ALA A 165 -17.25 -5.06 -18.00
C ALA A 165 -15.93 -5.52 -18.61
N ALA A 166 -14.82 -5.45 -17.87
CA ALA A 166 -13.50 -5.89 -18.34
C ALA A 166 -13.44 -7.39 -18.68
N LEU A 167 -14.25 -8.21 -18.02
CA LEU A 167 -14.33 -9.66 -18.30
C LEU A 167 -15.28 -9.99 -19.44
N VAL A 168 -16.40 -9.27 -19.58
CA VAL A 168 -17.46 -9.54 -20.56
C VAL A 168 -17.20 -8.84 -21.89
N TRP A 169 -16.63 -7.62 -21.84
CA TRP A 169 -16.31 -6.78 -23.00
C TRP A 169 -14.83 -6.38 -22.99
N PRO A 170 -13.89 -7.32 -23.22
CA PRO A 170 -12.49 -6.98 -23.36
C PRO A 170 -12.31 -6.06 -24.59
N ALA A 171 -11.49 -5.01 -24.45
CA ALA A 171 -11.30 -4.05 -25.52
C ALA A 171 -10.38 -4.58 -26.64
N GLY A 172 -9.61 -5.65 -26.40
CA GLY A 172 -8.72 -6.27 -27.36
C GLY A 172 -7.94 -7.45 -26.76
N GLU A 173 -7.02 -7.98 -27.54
CA GLU A 173 -6.10 -9.05 -27.12
C GLU A 173 -4.87 -8.48 -26.41
N PRO A 174 -4.24 -9.27 -25.51
CA PRO A 174 -3.00 -8.86 -24.85
C PRO A 174 -1.89 -8.59 -25.88
N VAL A 175 -1.15 -7.51 -25.66
CA VAL A 175 0.04 -7.16 -26.44
C VAL A 175 1.27 -7.92 -25.92
N SER A 176 2.39 -7.87 -26.66
CA SER A 176 3.65 -8.47 -26.18
C SER A 176 4.15 -7.81 -24.91
N ALA A 177 4.73 -8.60 -24.00
CA ALA A 177 5.34 -8.10 -22.77
C ALA A 177 6.46 -7.10 -23.07
N VAL A 178 6.61 -6.08 -22.22
CA VAL A 178 7.63 -5.02 -22.37
C VAL A 178 8.59 -4.97 -21.19
N GLY A 179 9.82 -4.55 -21.47
CA GLY A 179 10.85 -4.35 -20.44
C GLY A 179 11.12 -5.58 -19.59
N SER A 180 11.22 -5.41 -18.29
CA SER A 180 11.54 -6.48 -17.34
C SER A 180 10.49 -7.59 -17.27
N TYR A 181 9.27 -7.36 -17.77
CA TYR A 181 8.23 -8.39 -17.80
C TYR A 181 8.53 -9.54 -18.77
N GLN A 182 9.37 -9.31 -19.79
CA GLN A 182 9.79 -10.35 -20.74
C GLN A 182 10.58 -11.46 -20.06
N ALA A 183 11.51 -11.11 -19.17
CA ALA A 183 12.44 -12.08 -18.55
C ALA A 183 12.05 -12.44 -17.11
N ALA A 184 11.40 -11.53 -16.37
CA ALA A 184 11.22 -11.65 -14.93
C ALA A 184 9.85 -11.14 -14.46
N ALA A 185 8.78 -11.58 -15.12
CA ALA A 185 7.43 -11.07 -14.91
C ALA A 185 6.95 -11.15 -13.44
N PHE A 186 7.23 -12.27 -12.74
CA PHE A 186 6.83 -12.46 -11.34
C PHE A 186 7.52 -11.44 -10.43
N SER A 187 8.84 -11.32 -10.49
CA SER A 187 9.60 -10.41 -9.62
C SER A 187 9.33 -8.93 -9.97
N THR A 188 9.14 -8.62 -11.25
CA THR A 188 8.71 -7.27 -11.67
C THR A 188 7.33 -6.94 -11.08
N GLY A 189 6.37 -7.86 -11.20
CA GLY A 189 5.06 -7.71 -10.58
C GLY A 189 5.13 -7.56 -9.05
N PHE A 190 5.99 -8.34 -8.38
CA PHE A 190 6.21 -8.27 -6.94
C PHE A 190 6.68 -6.88 -6.51
N VAL A 191 7.65 -6.29 -7.18
CA VAL A 191 8.15 -4.93 -6.89
C VAL A 191 7.11 -3.86 -7.27
N GLN A 192 6.40 -4.04 -8.39
CA GLN A 192 5.32 -3.12 -8.76
C GLN A 192 4.18 -3.09 -7.75
N GLY A 193 3.92 -4.21 -7.07
CA GLY A 193 2.95 -4.25 -5.98
C GLY A 193 3.30 -3.35 -4.79
N TYR A 194 4.56 -2.94 -4.59
CA TYR A 194 4.93 -1.93 -3.59
C TYR A 194 4.25 -0.57 -3.85
N GLN A 195 3.99 -0.26 -5.11
CA GLN A 195 3.36 1.01 -5.48
C GLN A 195 1.94 1.17 -4.97
N THR A 196 1.23 0.08 -4.65
CA THR A 196 -0.09 0.18 -4.00
C THR A 196 0.00 0.73 -2.59
N MET A 197 1.17 0.58 -1.93
CA MET A 197 1.44 0.93 -0.53
C MET A 197 0.55 0.21 0.48
N ASP A 198 -0.09 -0.89 0.11
CA ASP A 198 -1.07 -1.59 0.95
C ASP A 198 -0.45 -2.21 2.20
N THR A 199 0.78 -2.74 2.12
CA THR A 199 1.47 -3.27 3.31
C THR A 199 1.79 -2.17 4.32
N LEU A 200 2.22 -0.99 3.85
CA LEU A 200 2.46 0.17 4.71
C LEU A 200 1.13 0.68 5.29
N SER A 201 0.08 0.73 4.47
CA SER A 201 -1.29 1.09 4.89
C SER A 201 -1.81 0.11 5.95
N ALA A 202 -1.53 -1.18 5.81
CA ALA A 202 -1.87 -2.19 6.81
C ALA A 202 -1.20 -1.92 8.15
N LEU A 203 0.07 -1.50 8.16
CA LEU A 203 0.79 -1.13 9.38
C LEU A 203 0.21 0.13 10.05
N MET A 204 -0.36 1.05 9.28
CA MET A 204 -1.00 2.26 9.77
C MET A 204 -2.46 2.02 10.18
N PHE A 205 -3.28 1.45 9.28
CA PHE A 205 -4.72 1.27 9.49
C PHE A 205 -5.08 0.01 10.28
N GLY A 206 -4.15 -0.93 10.45
CA GLY A 206 -4.39 -2.14 11.22
C GLY A 206 -4.82 -1.86 12.67
N SER A 207 -4.31 -0.76 13.26
CA SER A 207 -4.78 -0.27 14.57
C SER A 207 -6.25 0.14 14.55
N ILE A 208 -6.73 0.74 13.47
CA ILE A 208 -8.13 1.15 13.27
C ILE A 208 -9.02 -0.08 13.19
N ILE A 209 -8.60 -1.11 12.43
CA ILE A 209 -9.34 -2.37 12.27
C ILE A 209 -9.49 -3.07 13.62
N VAL A 210 -8.40 -3.17 14.39
CA VAL A 210 -8.39 -3.75 15.72
C VAL A 210 -9.29 -2.96 16.69
N THR A 211 -9.22 -1.63 16.64
CA THR A 211 -10.06 -0.75 17.48
C THR A 211 -11.53 -0.88 17.09
N ALA A 212 -11.86 -0.99 15.81
CA ALA A 212 -13.22 -1.19 15.33
C ALA A 212 -13.81 -2.55 15.79
N ALA A 213 -13.00 -3.58 15.94
CA ALA A 213 -13.43 -4.84 16.54
C ALA A 213 -13.66 -4.69 18.07
N ARG A 214 -12.78 -3.95 18.76
CA ARG A 214 -12.91 -3.66 20.20
C ARG A 214 -14.15 -2.83 20.53
N SER A 215 -14.45 -1.80 19.74
CA SER A 215 -15.63 -0.93 19.96
C SER A 215 -16.96 -1.69 19.82
N ARG A 216 -16.95 -2.86 19.15
CA ARG A 216 -18.10 -3.77 19.08
C ARG A 216 -18.19 -4.71 20.29
N GLY A 217 -17.37 -4.53 21.33
CA GLY A 217 -17.40 -5.27 22.57
C GLY A 217 -16.51 -6.51 22.64
N VAL A 218 -15.57 -6.66 21.67
CA VAL A 218 -14.58 -7.76 21.70
C VAL A 218 -13.42 -7.35 22.58
N SER A 219 -13.30 -7.92 23.77
CA SER A 219 -12.20 -7.66 24.71
C SER A 219 -11.19 -8.81 24.82
N ASP A 220 -11.58 -10.02 24.46
CA ASP A 220 -10.71 -11.20 24.44
C ASP A 220 -9.73 -11.13 23.25
N SER A 221 -8.43 -11.37 23.53
CA SER A 221 -7.38 -11.27 22.54
C SER A 221 -7.44 -12.38 21.47
N GLY A 222 -7.90 -13.57 21.83
CA GLY A 222 -8.08 -14.68 20.89
C GLY A 222 -9.23 -14.44 19.92
N LEU A 223 -10.36 -13.93 20.43
CA LEU A 223 -11.51 -13.55 19.60
C LEU A 223 -11.15 -12.35 18.71
N LEU A 224 -10.42 -11.36 19.22
CA LEU A 224 -9.96 -10.21 18.47
C LEU A 224 -9.10 -10.65 17.27
N LEU A 225 -8.13 -11.53 17.51
CA LEU A 225 -7.29 -12.08 16.45
C LEU A 225 -8.13 -12.84 15.41
N ARG A 226 -9.06 -13.70 15.86
CA ARG A 226 -9.93 -14.49 14.98
C ARG A 226 -10.80 -13.61 14.08
N TYR A 227 -11.44 -12.57 14.64
CA TYR A 227 -12.31 -11.68 13.86
C TYR A 227 -11.52 -10.77 12.93
N THR A 228 -10.35 -10.28 13.36
CA THR A 228 -9.44 -9.53 12.49
C THR A 228 -8.93 -10.39 11.34
N LEU A 229 -8.61 -11.67 11.59
CA LEU A 229 -8.22 -12.61 10.55
C LEU A 229 -9.33 -12.78 9.50
N TRP A 230 -10.57 -13.06 9.92
CA TRP A 230 -11.68 -13.18 8.99
C TRP A 230 -11.95 -11.90 8.21
N ALA A 231 -11.90 -10.74 8.87
CA ALA A 231 -12.06 -9.44 8.20
C ALA A 231 -10.95 -9.20 7.16
N SER A 232 -9.70 -9.53 7.49
CA SER A 232 -8.57 -9.38 6.58
C SER A 232 -8.65 -10.35 5.39
N LEU A 233 -9.14 -11.59 5.60
CA LEU A 233 -9.36 -12.55 4.52
C LEU A 233 -10.47 -12.08 3.57
N ILE A 234 -11.58 -11.57 4.10
CA ILE A 234 -12.67 -11.00 3.27
C ILE A 234 -12.13 -9.83 2.44
N ALA A 235 -11.36 -8.93 3.06
CA ALA A 235 -10.72 -7.82 2.35
C ALA A 235 -9.73 -8.30 1.29
N GLY A 236 -8.92 -9.30 1.60
CA GLY A 236 -7.96 -9.90 0.67
C GLY A 236 -8.62 -10.54 -0.55
N VAL A 237 -9.72 -11.27 -0.34
CA VAL A 237 -10.53 -11.82 -1.45
C VAL A 237 -11.09 -10.69 -2.32
N GLY A 238 -11.65 -9.65 -1.70
CA GLY A 238 -12.17 -8.49 -2.43
C GLY A 238 -11.08 -7.80 -3.27
N LEU A 239 -9.89 -7.57 -2.69
CA LEU A 239 -8.74 -6.99 -3.40
C LEU A 239 -8.28 -7.88 -4.55
N THR A 240 -8.19 -9.20 -4.33
CA THR A 240 -7.81 -10.16 -5.38
C THR A 240 -8.75 -10.09 -6.58
N LEU A 241 -10.08 -10.07 -6.33
CA LEU A 241 -11.08 -9.96 -7.39
C LEU A 241 -10.94 -8.65 -8.16
N VAL A 242 -10.79 -7.51 -7.47
CA VAL A 242 -10.57 -6.21 -8.10
C VAL A 242 -9.30 -6.24 -8.95
N TYR A 243 -8.20 -6.77 -8.44
CA TYR A 243 -6.94 -6.79 -9.16
C TYR A 243 -6.99 -7.69 -10.41
N ILE A 244 -7.59 -8.86 -10.32
CA ILE A 244 -7.77 -9.74 -11.49
C ILE A 244 -8.55 -9.01 -12.59
N CYS A 245 -9.63 -8.32 -12.23
CA CYS A 245 -10.41 -7.53 -13.17
C CYS A 245 -9.60 -6.40 -13.79
N MET A 246 -8.85 -5.65 -12.97
CA MET A 246 -8.02 -4.55 -13.43
C MET A 246 -6.83 -5.01 -14.29
N PHE A 247 -6.20 -6.14 -13.97
CA PHE A 247 -5.17 -6.74 -14.82
C PHE A 247 -5.72 -7.12 -16.20
N LYS A 248 -6.90 -7.75 -16.24
CA LYS A 248 -7.56 -8.11 -17.50
C LYS A 248 -7.95 -6.87 -18.30
N LEU A 249 -8.47 -5.84 -17.65
CA LEU A 249 -8.77 -4.55 -18.26
C LEU A 249 -7.50 -4.00 -18.96
N GLY A 250 -6.40 -3.91 -18.21
CA GLY A 250 -5.14 -3.39 -18.76
C GLY A 250 -4.60 -4.22 -19.90
N ALA A 251 -4.57 -5.54 -19.77
CA ALA A 251 -4.08 -6.45 -20.79
C ALA A 251 -4.85 -6.33 -22.12
N GLY A 252 -6.18 -6.12 -22.05
CA GLY A 252 -7.03 -5.92 -23.23
C GLY A 252 -7.03 -4.51 -23.80
N SER A 253 -6.39 -3.54 -23.16
CA SER A 253 -6.46 -2.12 -23.56
C SER A 253 -5.33 -1.67 -24.50
N GLY A 254 -4.51 -2.59 -25.01
CA GLY A 254 -3.35 -2.26 -25.84
C GLY A 254 -3.67 -1.50 -27.13
N SER A 255 -4.88 -1.70 -27.68
CA SER A 255 -5.35 -0.98 -28.88
C SER A 255 -5.93 0.42 -28.57
N LEU A 256 -6.23 0.70 -27.31
CA LEU A 256 -6.88 1.96 -26.89
C LEU A 256 -5.88 3.04 -26.47
N VAL A 257 -4.64 2.68 -26.21
CA VAL A 257 -3.59 3.58 -25.71
C VAL A 257 -2.37 3.55 -26.61
N GLU A 258 -1.58 4.61 -26.59
CA GLU A 258 -0.32 4.67 -27.34
C GLU A 258 0.66 3.58 -26.90
N SER A 259 1.45 3.07 -27.84
CA SER A 259 2.48 2.08 -27.58
C SER A 259 3.48 2.62 -26.54
N GLY A 260 3.58 1.94 -25.39
CA GLY A 260 4.45 2.35 -24.29
C GLY A 260 3.81 3.24 -23.24
N ALA A 261 2.48 3.33 -23.21
CA ALA A 261 1.77 4.03 -22.12
C ALA A 261 2.30 3.59 -20.74
N GLN A 262 2.69 4.55 -19.91
CA GLN A 262 3.22 4.34 -18.57
C GLN A 262 2.30 4.87 -17.48
N ASP A 263 1.10 5.30 -17.84
CA ASP A 263 0.12 5.84 -16.93
C ASP A 263 -1.13 4.95 -16.87
N GLY A 264 -1.34 4.32 -15.72
CA GLY A 264 -2.51 3.48 -15.48
C GLY A 264 -3.82 4.25 -15.44
N ALA A 265 -3.80 5.56 -15.14
CA ALA A 265 -4.99 6.39 -15.19
C ALA A 265 -5.45 6.61 -16.64
N ALA A 266 -4.51 6.83 -17.57
CA ALA A 266 -4.81 6.94 -18.99
C ALA A 266 -5.42 5.64 -19.56
N ILE A 267 -4.88 4.47 -19.17
CA ILE A 267 -5.42 3.16 -19.57
C ILE A 267 -6.87 3.00 -19.10
N LEU A 268 -7.11 3.31 -17.82
CA LEU A 268 -8.44 3.20 -17.24
C LEU A 268 -9.44 4.16 -17.88
N HIS A 269 -9.03 5.41 -18.12
CA HIS A 269 -9.87 6.41 -18.78
C HIS A 269 -10.24 5.97 -20.21
N ALA A 270 -9.24 5.52 -20.99
CA ALA A 270 -9.45 5.03 -22.37
C ALA A 270 -10.44 3.85 -22.42
N TYR A 271 -10.30 2.89 -21.47
CA TYR A 271 -11.22 1.76 -21.38
C TYR A 271 -12.65 2.21 -21.01
N VAL A 272 -12.81 3.09 -20.01
CA VAL A 272 -14.12 3.60 -19.58
C VAL A 272 -14.80 4.40 -20.68
N GLN A 273 -14.04 5.25 -21.37
CA GLN A 273 -14.54 6.02 -22.49
C GLN A 273 -14.99 5.12 -23.66
N HIS A 274 -14.20 4.09 -23.97
CA HIS A 274 -14.53 3.14 -25.03
C HIS A 274 -15.79 2.32 -24.69
N THR A 275 -15.92 1.87 -23.44
CA THR A 275 -16.97 0.91 -23.05
C THR A 275 -18.27 1.60 -22.63
N PHE A 276 -18.19 2.73 -21.94
CA PHE A 276 -19.34 3.44 -21.33
C PHE A 276 -19.57 4.84 -21.88
N GLY A 277 -18.69 5.33 -22.77
CA GLY A 277 -18.76 6.66 -23.37
C GLY A 277 -18.62 7.81 -22.35
N ASP A 278 -19.07 9.01 -22.74
CA ASP A 278 -18.91 10.23 -21.93
C ASP A 278 -19.59 10.15 -20.57
N LEU A 279 -20.77 9.54 -20.48
CA LEU A 279 -21.47 9.37 -19.21
C LEU A 279 -20.70 8.51 -18.24
N GLY A 280 -20.06 7.44 -18.75
CA GLY A 280 -19.19 6.58 -17.94
C GLY A 280 -17.97 7.34 -17.43
N SER A 281 -17.35 8.17 -18.27
CA SER A 281 -16.20 9.00 -17.89
C SER A 281 -16.57 10.03 -16.82
N VAL A 282 -17.70 10.70 -16.94
CA VAL A 282 -18.19 11.66 -15.90
C VAL A 282 -18.50 10.92 -14.60
N PHE A 283 -19.17 9.78 -14.66
CA PHE A 283 -19.45 8.97 -13.46
C PHE A 283 -18.16 8.52 -12.77
N MET A 284 -17.18 8.04 -13.54
CA MET A 284 -15.86 7.65 -13.02
C MET A 284 -15.13 8.84 -12.38
N ALA A 285 -15.18 10.01 -13.01
CA ALA A 285 -14.59 11.25 -12.49
C ALA A 285 -15.12 11.60 -11.10
N VAL A 286 -16.46 11.64 -10.95
CA VAL A 286 -17.11 11.94 -9.67
C VAL A 286 -16.78 10.88 -8.62
N LEU A 287 -16.86 9.60 -8.99
CA LEU A 287 -16.54 8.49 -8.08
C LEU A 287 -15.10 8.58 -7.59
N MET A 288 -14.16 8.81 -8.51
CA MET A 288 -12.72 8.90 -8.18
C MET A 288 -12.41 10.13 -7.34
N PHE A 289 -13.04 11.28 -7.63
CA PHE A 289 -12.91 12.47 -6.79
C PHE A 289 -13.27 12.16 -5.34
N ILE A 290 -14.46 11.60 -5.12
CA ILE A 290 -14.96 11.32 -3.78
C ILE A 290 -14.13 10.23 -3.10
N ALA A 291 -13.81 9.13 -3.80
CA ALA A 291 -13.01 8.03 -3.25
C ALA A 291 -11.60 8.49 -2.84
N CYS A 292 -10.95 9.28 -3.69
CA CYS A 292 -9.63 9.84 -3.42
C CYS A 292 -9.66 10.87 -2.28
N LEU A 293 -10.70 11.71 -2.23
CA LEU A 293 -10.86 12.71 -1.16
C LEU A 293 -11.00 12.03 0.21
N VAL A 294 -11.84 11.00 0.32
CA VAL A 294 -12.02 10.23 1.57
C VAL A 294 -10.71 9.58 2.00
N THR A 295 -9.97 9.00 1.06
CA THR A 295 -8.66 8.40 1.33
C THR A 295 -7.65 9.45 1.80
N ALA A 296 -7.59 10.62 1.15
CA ALA A 296 -6.70 11.72 1.54
C ALA A 296 -7.02 12.22 2.95
N VAL A 297 -8.30 12.41 3.28
CA VAL A 297 -8.76 12.80 4.61
C VAL A 297 -8.35 11.75 5.64
N GLY A 298 -8.63 10.47 5.40
CA GLY A 298 -8.27 9.37 6.30
C GLY A 298 -6.76 9.32 6.59
N MET A 299 -5.92 9.43 5.57
CA MET A 299 -4.46 9.45 5.71
C MET A 299 -3.98 10.69 6.45
N THR A 300 -4.52 11.87 6.15
CA THR A 300 -4.16 13.12 6.83
C THR A 300 -4.51 13.06 8.31
N CYS A 301 -5.71 12.58 8.65
CA CYS A 301 -6.15 12.39 10.04
C CYS A 301 -5.24 11.40 10.79
N ALA A 302 -4.94 10.25 10.19
CA ALA A 302 -4.10 9.23 10.81
C ALA A 302 -2.67 9.73 11.06
N CYS A 303 -2.10 10.47 10.09
CA CYS A 303 -0.78 11.10 10.26
C CYS A 303 -0.80 12.18 11.34
N ALA A 304 -1.80 13.05 11.36
CA ALA A 304 -1.93 14.10 12.37
C ALA A 304 -2.09 13.51 13.77
N ASP A 305 -2.89 12.44 13.94
CA ASP A 305 -3.02 11.72 15.22
C ASP A 305 -1.70 11.07 15.65
N PHE A 306 -0.99 10.43 14.73
CA PHE A 306 0.32 9.83 15.03
C PHE A 306 1.33 10.90 15.48
N PHE A 307 1.53 11.95 14.68
CA PHE A 307 2.55 12.97 14.97
C PHE A 307 2.22 13.83 16.16
N SER A 308 0.95 14.07 16.50
CA SER A 308 0.53 14.83 17.70
C SER A 308 0.97 14.18 19.01
N ARG A 309 1.27 12.87 19.00
CA ARG A 309 1.78 12.14 20.18
C ARG A 309 3.28 12.33 20.43
N TYR A 310 4.01 12.78 19.42
CA TYR A 310 5.48 12.89 19.49
C TYR A 310 5.99 14.32 19.30
N LEU A 311 5.22 15.18 18.65
CA LEU A 311 5.56 16.58 18.41
C LEU A 311 4.75 17.50 19.30
N PRO A 312 5.32 18.62 19.79
CA PRO A 312 4.60 19.62 20.59
C PRO A 312 3.69 20.51 19.73
N LEU A 313 2.95 19.88 18.79
CA LEU A 313 2.05 20.56 17.88
C LEU A 313 0.62 20.02 18.04
N SER A 314 -0.36 20.92 17.91
CA SER A 314 -1.75 20.51 17.98
C SER A 314 -2.16 19.68 16.78
N TYR A 315 -3.13 18.78 16.95
CA TYR A 315 -3.72 18.02 15.83
C TYR A 315 -4.11 18.92 14.66
N ARG A 316 -4.77 20.06 14.93
CA ARG A 316 -5.21 21.00 13.91
C ARG A 316 -4.04 21.62 13.14
N THR A 317 -2.98 22.01 13.84
CA THR A 317 -1.76 22.55 13.23
C THR A 317 -1.12 21.50 12.32
N LEU A 318 -1.05 20.24 12.75
CA LEU A 318 -0.51 19.15 11.95
C LEU A 318 -1.35 18.87 10.71
N VAL A 319 -2.69 18.88 10.80
CA VAL A 319 -3.58 18.73 9.63
C VAL A 319 -3.28 19.80 8.58
N VAL A 320 -3.14 21.07 8.99
CA VAL A 320 -2.83 22.17 8.07
C VAL A 320 -1.46 21.97 7.41
N ILE A 321 -0.42 21.68 8.20
CA ILE A 321 0.94 21.47 7.69
C ILE A 321 0.97 20.30 6.70
N LEU A 322 0.37 19.16 7.06
CA LEU A 322 0.39 17.95 6.23
C LEU A 322 -0.40 18.14 4.93
N ALA A 323 -1.55 18.82 4.99
CA ALA A 323 -2.36 19.11 3.80
C ALA A 323 -1.65 20.07 2.84
N LEU A 324 -1.06 21.16 3.34
CA LEU A 324 -0.29 22.10 2.52
C LEU A 324 0.95 21.43 1.90
N PHE A 325 1.65 20.61 2.66
CA PHE A 325 2.81 19.88 2.14
C PHE A 325 2.39 18.88 1.06
N ALA A 326 1.33 18.10 1.28
CA ALA A 326 0.80 17.16 0.30
C ALA A 326 0.32 17.89 -0.98
N MET A 327 -0.27 19.08 -0.85
CA MET A 327 -0.64 19.94 -1.97
C MET A 327 0.60 20.34 -2.79
N LEU A 328 1.67 20.79 -2.15
CA LEU A 328 2.91 21.14 -2.83
C LEU A 328 3.49 19.94 -3.59
N VAL A 329 3.55 18.78 -2.94
CA VAL A 329 4.08 17.56 -3.56
C VAL A 329 3.20 17.11 -4.74
N SER A 330 1.87 17.23 -4.66
CA SER A 330 0.96 16.84 -5.74
C SER A 330 1.19 17.63 -7.04
N ASN A 331 1.70 18.85 -6.94
CA ASN A 331 2.01 19.69 -8.12
C ASN A 331 3.23 19.22 -8.92
N MET A 332 3.95 18.19 -8.44
CA MET A 332 4.97 17.50 -9.26
C MET A 332 4.37 16.69 -10.41
N GLY A 333 3.07 16.42 -10.39
CA GLY A 333 2.38 15.55 -11.34
C GLY A 333 2.48 14.07 -11.02
N LEU A 334 1.56 13.28 -11.57
CA LEU A 334 1.44 11.84 -11.26
C LEU A 334 2.70 11.06 -11.66
N ALA A 335 3.22 11.27 -12.86
CA ALA A 335 4.38 10.55 -13.39
C ALA A 335 5.65 10.80 -12.55
N ASN A 336 5.95 12.06 -12.20
CA ASN A 336 7.10 12.39 -11.36
C ASN A 336 6.93 11.84 -9.95
N LEU A 337 5.74 11.90 -9.39
CA LEU A 337 5.46 11.36 -8.06
C LEU A 337 5.69 9.84 -8.03
N ILE A 338 5.25 9.09 -9.05
CA ILE A 338 5.51 7.65 -9.19
C ILE A 338 7.01 7.40 -9.32
N ARG A 339 7.71 8.17 -10.18
CA ARG A 339 9.15 8.04 -10.39
C ARG A 339 9.97 8.24 -9.11
N VAL A 340 9.58 9.18 -8.26
CA VAL A 340 10.27 9.44 -6.98
C VAL A 340 9.86 8.44 -5.91
N SER A 341 8.60 8.00 -5.90
CA SER A 341 8.11 7.08 -4.86
C SER A 341 8.67 5.66 -5.02
N LEU A 342 8.89 5.16 -6.24
CA LEU A 342 9.35 3.80 -6.47
C LEU A 342 10.70 3.48 -5.77
N PRO A 343 11.76 4.28 -5.91
CA PRO A 343 13.01 4.05 -5.20
C PRO A 343 12.85 4.03 -3.68
N VAL A 344 12.06 4.96 -3.15
CA VAL A 344 11.83 5.07 -1.70
C VAL A 344 11.05 3.87 -1.18
N LEU A 345 10.02 3.44 -1.90
CA LEU A 345 9.26 2.25 -1.53
C LEU A 345 10.11 0.98 -1.62
N THR A 346 10.92 0.83 -2.65
CA THR A 346 11.86 -0.28 -2.79
C THR A 346 12.83 -0.35 -1.59
N ALA A 347 13.21 0.79 -1.03
CA ALA A 347 14.05 0.84 0.17
C ALA A 347 13.31 0.52 1.48
N ILE A 348 12.05 0.94 1.61
CA ILE A 348 11.29 0.82 2.87
C ILE A 348 10.58 -0.53 3.00
N TYR A 349 10.13 -1.12 1.90
CA TYR A 349 9.37 -2.38 1.93
C TYR A 349 10.14 -3.56 2.53
N PRO A 350 11.43 -3.80 2.20
CA PRO A 350 12.20 -4.91 2.78
C PRO A 350 12.19 -4.98 4.31
N PRO A 351 12.54 -3.90 5.05
CA PRO A 351 12.48 -3.95 6.51
C PRO A 351 11.05 -4.10 7.06
N CYS A 352 10.04 -3.57 6.38
CA CYS A 352 8.65 -3.76 6.78
C CYS A 352 8.20 -5.21 6.59
N ILE A 353 8.55 -5.84 5.45
CA ILE A 353 8.27 -7.26 5.18
C ILE A 353 8.96 -8.13 6.22
N ALA A 354 10.26 -7.91 6.46
CA ALA A 354 11.03 -8.66 7.45
C ALA A 354 10.42 -8.53 8.85
N LEU A 355 10.03 -7.32 9.27
CA LEU A 355 9.39 -7.06 10.56
C LEU A 355 8.07 -7.85 10.71
N VAL A 356 7.21 -7.75 9.70
CA VAL A 356 5.91 -8.43 9.69
C VAL A 356 6.09 -9.94 9.80
N LEU A 357 6.97 -10.54 8.98
CA LEU A 357 7.20 -11.98 8.98
C LEU A 357 7.86 -12.48 10.28
N LEU A 358 8.84 -11.75 10.80
CA LEU A 358 9.51 -12.08 12.06
C LEU A 358 8.56 -12.02 13.26
N SER A 359 7.55 -11.15 13.24
CA SER A 359 6.59 -11.00 14.35
C SER A 359 5.86 -12.30 14.66
N PHE A 360 5.66 -13.18 13.66
CA PHE A 360 5.01 -14.48 13.86
C PHE A 360 5.89 -15.49 14.62
N SER A 361 7.20 -15.27 14.63
CA SER A 361 8.18 -16.11 15.34
C SER A 361 8.69 -15.50 16.64
N GLN A 362 8.18 -14.32 17.05
CA GLN A 362 8.70 -13.56 18.20
C GLN A 362 8.84 -14.40 19.48
N ASN A 363 7.85 -15.23 19.80
CA ASN A 363 7.85 -16.08 21.00
C ASN A 363 8.76 -17.33 20.90
N ARG A 364 9.38 -17.59 19.74
CA ARG A 364 10.28 -18.73 19.53
C ARG A 364 11.73 -18.37 19.85
N TRP A 365 12.05 -17.08 20.00
CA TRP A 365 13.40 -16.58 20.25
C TRP A 365 13.60 -16.33 21.72
N ARG A 366 14.76 -16.71 22.23
CA ARG A 366 15.17 -16.37 23.61
C ARG A 366 15.34 -14.86 23.77
N SER A 367 15.90 -14.20 22.74
CA SER A 367 15.98 -12.75 22.66
C SER A 367 15.54 -12.29 21.26
N ALA A 368 14.28 -11.89 21.13
CA ALA A 368 13.77 -11.38 19.86
C ALA A 368 14.65 -10.24 19.29
N LYS A 369 15.21 -9.37 20.13
CA LYS A 369 16.11 -8.29 19.72
C LYS A 369 17.34 -8.81 18.96
N ARG A 370 17.93 -9.94 19.38
CA ARG A 370 19.14 -10.51 18.75
C ARG A 370 18.88 -11.04 17.34
N VAL A 371 17.65 -11.40 17.04
CA VAL A 371 17.25 -11.87 15.71
C VAL A 371 16.68 -10.72 14.86
N PHE A 372 15.76 -9.94 15.39
CA PHE A 372 15.07 -8.88 14.65
C PHE A 372 16.02 -7.76 14.24
N ALA A 373 16.86 -7.25 15.16
CA ALA A 373 17.70 -6.09 14.86
C ALA A 373 18.67 -6.32 13.69
N PRO A 374 19.49 -7.39 13.63
CA PRO A 374 20.38 -7.61 12.51
C PRO A 374 19.62 -7.92 11.21
N VAL A 375 18.52 -8.66 11.25
CA VAL A 375 17.73 -8.99 10.06
C VAL A 375 17.11 -7.74 9.45
N ILE A 376 16.50 -6.88 10.27
CA ILE A 376 15.88 -5.63 9.80
C ILE A 376 16.95 -4.63 9.34
N ALA A 377 18.08 -4.54 10.02
CA ALA A 377 19.20 -3.70 9.59
C ALA A 377 19.74 -4.14 8.22
N THR A 378 19.94 -5.45 8.01
CA THR A 378 20.39 -6.00 6.73
C THR A 378 19.36 -5.74 5.63
N SER A 379 18.08 -6.01 5.88
CA SER A 379 17.02 -5.75 4.90
C SER A 379 16.92 -4.27 4.53
N LEU A 380 17.15 -3.35 5.48
CA LEU A 380 17.20 -1.91 5.23
C LEU A 380 18.41 -1.52 4.38
N VAL A 381 19.61 -2.02 4.71
CA VAL A 381 20.86 -1.67 3.97
C VAL A 381 20.75 -2.12 2.51
N PHE A 382 20.35 -3.36 2.26
CA PHE A 382 20.21 -3.87 0.90
C PHE A 382 18.96 -3.30 0.21
N GLY A 383 17.88 -3.02 0.94
CA GLY A 383 16.72 -2.30 0.42
C GLY A 383 17.06 -0.87 -0.02
N LEU A 384 17.90 -0.15 0.74
CA LEU A 384 18.43 1.15 0.33
C LEU A 384 19.28 1.06 -0.94
N ALA A 385 20.09 0.01 -1.09
CA ALA A 385 20.87 -0.21 -2.30
C ALA A 385 19.97 -0.52 -3.51
N ASP A 386 18.96 -1.39 -3.36
CA ASP A 386 17.95 -1.64 -4.39
C ASP A 386 17.18 -0.34 -4.76
N GLY A 387 16.84 0.48 -3.77
CA GLY A 387 16.22 1.79 -3.98
C GLY A 387 17.14 2.77 -4.74
N LEU A 388 18.42 2.82 -4.39
CA LEU A 388 19.41 3.63 -5.14
C LEU A 388 19.52 3.15 -6.58
N LYS A 389 19.54 1.85 -6.83
CA LYS A 389 19.56 1.26 -8.18
C LYS A 389 18.33 1.68 -9.00
N ALA A 390 17.16 1.71 -8.38
CA ALA A 390 15.92 2.14 -9.02
C ALA A 390 15.83 3.68 -9.22
N SER A 391 16.76 4.44 -8.69
CA SER A 391 16.79 5.90 -8.77
C SER A 391 17.73 6.41 -9.85
N SER A 392 17.73 7.73 -10.07
CA SER A 392 18.72 8.41 -10.91
C SER A 392 20.15 8.38 -10.33
N PHE A 393 20.33 7.90 -9.12
CA PHE A 393 21.61 7.79 -8.41
C PHE A 393 22.23 6.38 -8.49
N SER A 394 21.80 5.55 -9.43
CA SER A 394 22.33 4.19 -9.62
C SER A 394 23.85 4.14 -9.80
N GLY A 395 24.45 5.18 -10.38
CA GLY A 395 25.92 5.31 -10.54
C GLY A 395 26.72 5.42 -9.24
N LEU A 396 26.08 5.62 -8.08
CA LEU A 396 26.74 5.60 -6.77
C LEU A 396 27.00 4.16 -6.26
N LEU A 397 26.35 3.16 -6.86
CA LEU A 397 26.54 1.77 -6.47
C LEU A 397 27.80 1.20 -7.11
N PRO A 398 28.58 0.39 -6.35
CA PRO A 398 29.71 -0.33 -6.90
C PRO A 398 29.27 -1.33 -7.97
N THR A 399 30.08 -1.53 -9.00
CA THR A 399 29.78 -2.42 -10.15
C THR A 399 29.57 -3.90 -9.75
N TRP A 400 30.08 -4.35 -8.60
CA TRP A 400 29.84 -5.71 -8.10
C TRP A 400 28.39 -5.94 -7.65
N PHE A 401 27.66 -4.84 -7.32
CA PHE A 401 26.25 -4.92 -6.91
C PHE A 401 25.36 -5.49 -8.02
N ASP A 402 25.64 -5.12 -9.28
CA ASP A 402 24.88 -5.61 -10.43
C ASP A 402 25.08 -7.11 -10.70
N LYS A 403 26.15 -7.70 -10.15
CA LYS A 403 26.45 -9.13 -10.26
C LYS A 403 25.76 -9.96 -9.18
N LEU A 404 25.12 -9.33 -8.20
CA LEU A 404 24.41 -10.04 -7.16
C LEU A 404 23.14 -10.70 -7.72
N PRO A 405 22.78 -11.89 -7.21
CA PRO A 405 21.54 -12.53 -7.59
C PRO A 405 20.33 -11.62 -7.30
N LEU A 406 19.37 -11.60 -8.22
CA LEU A 406 18.16 -10.77 -8.16
C LEU A 406 18.40 -9.24 -8.24
N ALA A 407 19.61 -8.79 -8.62
CA ALA A 407 19.92 -7.37 -8.75
C ALA A 407 19.11 -6.68 -9.87
N GLU A 408 18.89 -7.36 -10.99
CA GLU A 408 18.06 -6.84 -12.09
C GLU A 408 16.58 -6.73 -11.70
N GLN A 409 16.15 -7.54 -10.73
CA GLN A 409 14.77 -7.58 -10.24
C GLN A 409 14.52 -6.61 -9.07
N GLY A 410 15.54 -5.93 -8.53
CA GLY A 410 15.41 -5.06 -7.35
C GLY A 410 15.08 -5.83 -6.07
N LEU A 411 15.60 -7.05 -5.94
CA LEU A 411 15.34 -7.96 -4.82
C LEU A 411 16.63 -8.47 -4.17
N VAL A 412 17.73 -7.74 -4.28
CA VAL A 412 19.03 -8.12 -3.67
C VAL A 412 18.90 -8.27 -2.15
N TRP A 413 18.03 -7.49 -1.52
CA TRP A 413 17.81 -7.55 -0.08
C TRP A 413 17.41 -8.94 0.45
N LEU A 414 16.78 -9.77 -0.39
CA LEU A 414 16.14 -11.02 0.05
C LEU A 414 17.17 -12.04 0.55
N GLN A 415 18.22 -12.32 -0.25
CA GLN A 415 19.21 -13.36 0.08
C GLN A 415 20.07 -13.01 1.30
N PRO A 416 20.67 -11.80 1.41
CA PRO A 416 21.41 -11.41 2.61
C PRO A 416 20.54 -11.41 3.86
N THR A 417 19.26 -10.98 3.73
CA THR A 417 18.32 -10.97 4.86
C THR A 417 18.02 -12.39 5.36
N LEU A 418 17.80 -13.34 4.44
CA LEU A 418 17.60 -14.75 4.80
C LEU A 418 18.85 -15.38 5.42
N LEU A 419 20.03 -15.08 4.87
CA LEU A 419 21.29 -15.54 5.44
C LEU A 419 21.49 -15.05 6.87
N VAL A 420 21.31 -13.75 7.10
CA VAL A 420 21.41 -13.15 8.44
C VAL A 420 20.35 -13.70 9.39
N LEU A 421 19.14 -13.98 8.90
CA LEU A 421 18.11 -14.65 9.71
C LEU A 421 18.56 -16.02 10.17
N LEU A 422 19.13 -16.85 9.29
CA LEU A 422 19.63 -18.18 9.65
C LEU A 422 20.79 -18.11 10.66
N LEU A 423 21.73 -17.19 10.44
CA LEU A 423 22.87 -16.98 11.35
C LEU A 423 22.41 -16.46 12.72
N ALA A 424 21.51 -15.48 12.76
CA ALA A 424 20.97 -14.95 14.00
C ALA A 424 20.15 -16.00 14.78
N ALA A 425 19.38 -16.82 14.06
CA ALA A 425 18.62 -17.92 14.64
C ALA A 425 19.54 -19.00 15.24
N ALA A 426 20.61 -19.37 14.53
CA ALA A 426 21.62 -20.30 15.03
C ALA A 426 22.33 -19.74 16.28
N TYR A 427 22.74 -18.49 16.24
CA TYR A 427 23.39 -17.82 17.38
C TYR A 427 22.49 -17.76 18.63
N ASP A 428 21.20 -17.41 18.46
CA ASP A 428 20.25 -17.36 19.58
C ASP A 428 20.05 -18.74 20.22
N ARG A 429 20.07 -19.83 19.43
CA ARG A 429 19.98 -21.22 19.90
C ARG A 429 21.27 -21.71 20.61
N LEU A 430 22.45 -21.43 20.06
CA LEU A 430 23.72 -21.85 20.62
C LEU A 430 23.98 -21.24 22.01
N ARG A 431 23.71 -19.94 22.16
CA ARG A 431 23.81 -19.29 23.47
C ARG A 431 22.78 -19.82 24.48
N SER A 432 21.71 -20.44 24.00
CA SER A 432 20.74 -21.12 24.86
C SER A 432 21.32 -22.38 25.49
N ALA A 433 22.12 -23.15 24.72
CA ALA A 433 22.75 -24.37 25.20
C ALA A 433 23.85 -24.08 26.23
N GLU A 434 24.68 -23.04 26.00
CA GLU A 434 25.75 -22.65 26.94
C GLU A 434 25.21 -22.22 28.31
N SER A 435 24.11 -21.49 28.37
CA SER A 435 23.54 -21.05 29.65
C SER A 435 22.79 -22.16 30.40
N ALA A 436 22.30 -23.18 29.73
CA ALA A 436 21.73 -24.37 30.35
C ALA A 436 22.82 -25.25 30.98
N ASN A 437 23.99 -25.39 30.31
CA ASN A 437 25.14 -26.13 30.82
C ASN A 437 25.89 -25.39 31.92
N ALA A 438 25.77 -24.07 32.04
CA ALA A 438 26.40 -23.29 33.12
C ALA A 438 25.58 -23.25 34.42
N THR A 439 24.34 -23.73 34.40
CA THR A 439 23.43 -23.82 35.55
C THR A 439 23.19 -25.27 36.03
N SER A 440 23.73 -26.27 35.35
CA SER A 440 23.82 -27.67 35.77
C SER A 440 25.17 -27.97 36.44
#